data_0a1d0027f40752668f76a838ffd08268
#
_entry.id   0a1d0027f40752668f76a838ffd08268
#
_cell.length_a   1.000
_cell.length_b   1.000
_cell.length_c   1.000
_cell.angle_alpha   90.00
_cell.angle_beta   90.00
_cell.angle_gamma   90.00
#
_symmetry.space_group_name_H-M   'P 1'
#
loop_
_entity.id
_entity.type
_entity.pdbx_description
1 polymer ?
#
loop_
_entity_poly.entity_id
_entity_poly.type
_entity_poly.pdbx_seq_one_letter_code
_entity_poly.pdbx_strand_id
1 'polypeptide(L)'
;MDSKNLSLTHNTSRDATHHEFDVQEGSILVGNNQPVGSPTIRSTAKGVTYPNVQAAIDDVASLYELPLNTVIITDDGIAPGGRPQQDEFKFAGIVSYPGKSTNDPVQFNFLGFVVTVLVGETGEMVAAKVLRELQIAMANKLVINRVNFGASNDILQIVYNDCQKHVIEEFVECGIRITQTVLTPARTGYGVWSRLGTQTIKLDGATGDSVLYYYKRVS
;
A
#
# COMPACT_ATOMS: atom_id res chain seq x y z
N MET A 1 -4.69 12.03 -39.99
CA MET A 1 -3.89 11.83 -38.75
C MET A 1 -4.55 10.69 -38.03
N ASP A 2 -3.88 9.55 -38.01
CA ASP A 2 -4.45 8.31 -37.49
C ASP A 2 -4.54 8.36 -35.95
N SER A 3 -5.73 8.23 -35.43
CA SER A 3 -5.97 8.01 -34.01
C SER A 3 -5.45 6.62 -33.63
N LYS A 4 -4.37 6.55 -32.87
CA LYS A 4 -3.91 5.28 -32.30
C LYS A 4 -4.80 4.96 -31.11
N ASN A 5 -5.72 4.02 -31.28
CA ASN A 5 -6.44 3.41 -30.18
C ASN A 5 -5.45 2.57 -29.35
N LEU A 6 -5.19 2.99 -28.15
CA LEU A 6 -4.46 2.19 -27.17
C LEU A 6 -5.50 1.31 -26.45
N SER A 7 -5.66 0.07 -26.91
CA SER A 7 -6.46 -0.95 -26.23
C SER A 7 -5.54 -1.68 -25.24
N LEU A 8 -5.75 -1.46 -23.95
CA LEU A 8 -5.17 -2.28 -22.90
C LEU A 8 -6.13 -3.43 -22.59
N THR A 9 -6.01 -4.53 -23.32
CA THR A 9 -6.66 -5.79 -22.95
C THR A 9 -5.79 -6.55 -21.96
N HIS A 10 -6.17 -6.54 -20.69
CA HIS A 10 -5.60 -7.45 -19.71
C HIS A 10 -6.46 -8.70 -19.64
N ASN A 11 -6.01 -9.74 -20.34
CA ASN A 11 -6.69 -11.04 -20.35
C ASN A 11 -6.14 -11.90 -19.20
N THR A 12 -6.81 -11.88 -18.05
CA THR A 12 -6.60 -12.90 -17.00
C THR A 12 -7.80 -13.82 -17.00
N SER A 13 -7.61 -15.01 -17.52
CA SER A 13 -8.59 -16.08 -17.55
C SER A 13 -8.98 -16.52 -16.11
N ARG A 14 -10.31 -16.65 -15.89
CA ARG A 14 -10.97 -17.42 -14.85
C ARG A 14 -11.09 -16.79 -13.48
N ASP A 15 -12.04 -15.84 -13.33
CA ASP A 15 -13.10 -15.91 -12.32
C ASP A 15 -14.18 -14.86 -12.61
N ALA A 16 -15.40 -15.11 -12.18
CA ALA A 16 -16.64 -14.45 -12.59
C ALA A 16 -16.84 -13.00 -12.08
N THR A 17 -15.75 -12.25 -11.87
CA THR A 17 -15.76 -10.85 -11.40
C THR A 17 -14.83 -9.95 -12.22
N HIS A 18 -14.73 -10.19 -13.53
CA HIS A 18 -13.92 -9.31 -14.39
C HIS A 18 -14.69 -8.03 -14.68
N HIS A 19 -14.26 -6.93 -14.07
CA HIS A 19 -14.59 -5.60 -14.53
C HIS A 19 -13.61 -5.23 -15.65
N GLU A 20 -14.07 -5.34 -16.88
CA GLU A 20 -13.31 -4.87 -18.04
C GLU A 20 -13.52 -3.36 -18.16
N PHE A 21 -12.42 -2.60 -18.04
CA PHE A 21 -12.43 -1.17 -18.26
C PHE A 21 -11.87 -0.87 -19.64
N ASP A 22 -12.70 -0.33 -20.52
CA ASP A 22 -12.28 0.20 -21.81
C ASP A 22 -11.96 1.70 -21.64
N VAL A 23 -10.67 2.05 -21.76
CA VAL A 23 -10.21 3.42 -21.71
C VAL A 23 -10.31 4.01 -23.11
N GLN A 24 -11.35 4.80 -23.36
CA GLN A 24 -11.44 5.57 -24.58
C GLN A 24 -10.69 6.90 -24.43
N GLU A 25 -9.66 7.11 -25.22
CA GLU A 25 -9.05 8.43 -25.36
C GLU A 25 -10.09 9.42 -25.90
N GLY A 26 -10.55 10.32 -25.03
CA GLY A 26 -11.15 11.56 -25.50
C GLY A 26 -10.07 12.34 -26.25
N SER A 27 -10.37 12.76 -27.49
CA SER A 27 -9.46 13.48 -28.37
C SER A 27 -8.65 14.53 -27.63
N ILE A 28 -7.33 14.32 -27.56
CA ILE A 28 -6.38 15.34 -27.08
C ILE A 28 -6.35 16.43 -28.15
N LEU A 29 -7.13 17.47 -27.96
CA LEU A 29 -6.94 18.70 -28.73
C LEU A 29 -5.73 19.44 -28.16
N VAL A 30 -4.57 19.17 -28.77
CA VAL A 30 -3.35 19.96 -28.54
C VAL A 30 -3.54 21.30 -29.25
N GLY A 31 -4.01 22.28 -28.53
CA GLY A 31 -4.12 23.65 -29.00
C GLY A 31 -4.85 24.52 -27.96
N ASN A 32 -4.13 25.50 -27.42
CA ASN A 32 -4.61 26.57 -26.57
C ASN A 32 -5.12 26.19 -25.17
N ASN A 33 -4.21 25.91 -24.22
CA ASN A 33 -4.45 26.00 -22.76
C ASN A 33 -5.79 25.44 -22.22
N GLN A 34 -6.39 24.51 -22.90
CA GLN A 34 -7.51 23.74 -22.35
C GLN A 34 -6.92 22.63 -21.45
N PRO A 35 -7.45 22.44 -20.26
CA PRO A 35 -7.06 21.29 -19.46
C PRO A 35 -7.29 20.01 -20.26
N VAL A 36 -6.27 19.20 -20.39
CA VAL A 36 -6.37 17.85 -21.03
C VAL A 36 -7.50 17.15 -20.29
N GLY A 37 -8.62 16.89 -20.99
CA GLY A 37 -9.75 16.21 -20.38
C GLY A 37 -9.31 14.86 -19.86
N SER A 38 -9.60 14.59 -18.60
CA SER A 38 -9.35 13.26 -18.03
C SER A 38 -10.03 12.21 -18.89
N PRO A 39 -9.35 11.11 -19.25
CA PRO A 39 -9.94 10.06 -20.09
C PRO A 39 -11.23 9.54 -19.45
N THR A 40 -12.28 9.40 -20.26
CA THR A 40 -13.51 8.74 -19.80
C THR A 40 -13.28 7.24 -19.72
N ILE A 41 -13.85 6.60 -18.71
CA ILE A 41 -13.72 5.16 -18.46
C ILE A 41 -15.10 4.53 -18.57
N ARG A 42 -15.23 3.52 -19.43
CA ARG A 42 -16.46 2.75 -19.57
C ARG A 42 -16.39 1.45 -18.79
N SER A 43 -17.34 1.23 -17.90
CA SER A 43 -17.54 -0.07 -17.26
C SER A 43 -18.50 -0.90 -18.12
N THR A 44 -17.99 -1.97 -18.74
CA THR A 44 -18.83 -2.89 -19.55
C THR A 44 -19.80 -3.66 -18.67
N ALA A 45 -19.40 -4.03 -17.45
CA ALA A 45 -20.23 -4.76 -16.50
C ALA A 45 -21.47 -3.97 -16.04
N LYS A 46 -21.33 -2.63 -15.85
CA LYS A 46 -22.44 -1.77 -15.43
C LYS A 46 -23.10 -1.01 -16.57
N GLY A 47 -22.50 -1.00 -17.78
CA GLY A 47 -22.98 -0.21 -18.91
C GLY A 47 -22.88 1.31 -18.69
N VAL A 48 -22.04 1.77 -17.77
CA VAL A 48 -21.90 3.18 -17.37
C VAL A 48 -20.57 3.73 -17.87
N THR A 49 -20.55 4.99 -18.29
CA THR A 49 -19.32 5.71 -18.63
C THR A 49 -19.03 6.75 -17.55
N TYR A 50 -17.85 6.65 -16.92
CA TYR A 50 -17.39 7.57 -15.91
C TYR A 50 -16.62 8.73 -16.55
N PRO A 51 -16.78 9.97 -16.03
CA PRO A 51 -16.12 11.14 -16.61
C PRO A 51 -14.59 11.13 -16.42
N ASN A 52 -14.08 10.35 -15.49
CA ASN A 52 -12.65 10.21 -15.21
C ASN A 52 -12.37 8.96 -14.37
N VAL A 53 -11.08 8.63 -14.20
CA VAL A 53 -10.61 7.48 -13.40
C VAL A 53 -11.10 7.55 -11.96
N GLN A 54 -11.08 8.73 -11.35
CA GLN A 54 -11.48 8.89 -9.95
C GLN A 54 -12.95 8.50 -9.74
N ALA A 55 -13.85 8.95 -10.62
CA ALA A 55 -15.26 8.58 -10.54
C ALA A 55 -15.51 7.07 -10.66
N ALA A 56 -14.70 6.37 -11.48
CA ALA A 56 -14.76 4.91 -11.56
C ALA A 56 -14.25 4.23 -10.28
N ILE A 57 -13.18 4.76 -9.69
CA ILE A 57 -12.64 4.26 -8.42
C ILE A 57 -13.65 4.49 -7.29
N ASP A 58 -14.26 5.67 -7.21
CA ASP A 58 -15.23 6.03 -6.17
C ASP A 58 -16.47 5.11 -6.26
N ASP A 59 -16.93 4.78 -7.47
CA ASP A 59 -18.05 3.85 -7.66
C ASP A 59 -17.69 2.42 -7.21
N VAL A 60 -16.49 1.95 -7.54
CA VAL A 60 -16.02 0.64 -7.05
C VAL A 60 -15.87 0.64 -5.52
N ALA A 61 -15.29 1.70 -4.95
CA ALA A 61 -15.14 1.85 -3.51
C ALA A 61 -16.50 1.81 -2.80
N SER A 62 -17.52 2.48 -3.36
CA SER A 62 -18.87 2.51 -2.79
C SER A 62 -19.54 1.15 -2.66
N LEU A 63 -19.11 0.15 -3.45
CA LEU A 63 -19.63 -1.22 -3.37
C LEU A 63 -19.12 -1.97 -2.14
N TYR A 64 -17.95 -1.61 -1.66
CA TYR A 64 -17.29 -2.27 -0.51
C TYR A 64 -17.43 -1.48 0.77
N GLU A 65 -17.76 -0.18 0.67
CA GLU A 65 -17.94 0.66 1.83
C GLU A 65 -19.35 0.53 2.41
N LEU A 66 -19.42 0.11 3.67
CA LEU A 66 -20.67 0.11 4.41
C LEU A 66 -21.10 1.54 4.70
N PRO A 67 -22.41 1.88 4.63
CA PRO A 67 -22.90 3.23 4.92
C PRO A 67 -22.53 3.72 6.32
N LEU A 68 -22.47 5.05 6.50
CA LEU A 68 -22.39 5.65 7.83
C LEU A 68 -23.53 5.13 8.71
N ASN A 69 -23.24 4.95 9.99
CA ASN A 69 -24.15 4.38 10.99
C ASN A 69 -24.41 2.87 10.86
N THR A 70 -23.79 2.17 9.91
CA THR A 70 -23.84 0.71 9.89
C THR A 70 -23.23 0.16 11.17
N VAL A 71 -23.89 -0.85 11.74
CA VAL A 71 -23.40 -1.57 12.92
C VAL A 71 -22.90 -2.94 12.50
N ILE A 72 -21.69 -3.28 12.91
CA ILE A 72 -21.08 -4.61 12.73
C ILE A 72 -20.84 -5.22 14.10
N ILE A 73 -20.91 -6.54 14.14
CA ILE A 73 -20.61 -7.35 15.32
C ILE A 73 -19.32 -8.11 15.03
N THR A 74 -18.37 -8.06 15.97
CA THR A 74 -17.14 -8.87 15.95
C THR A 74 -17.04 -9.68 17.23
N ASP A 75 -16.28 -10.75 17.22
CA ASP A 75 -16.00 -11.62 18.38
C ASP A 75 -14.58 -11.43 18.91
N ASP A 76 -13.72 -10.76 18.14
CA ASP A 76 -12.32 -10.52 18.46
C ASP A 76 -12.07 -9.23 19.25
N GLY A 77 -13.10 -8.39 19.42
CA GLY A 77 -13.01 -7.09 20.09
C GLY A 77 -12.24 -6.02 19.30
N ILE A 78 -11.93 -6.29 18.03
CA ILE A 78 -11.18 -5.38 17.18
C ILE A 78 -12.14 -4.62 16.25
N ALA A 79 -11.99 -3.28 16.20
CA ALA A 79 -12.82 -2.46 15.31
C ALA A 79 -12.56 -2.84 13.84
N PRO A 80 -13.59 -2.83 12.96
CA PRO A 80 -13.46 -3.24 11.55
C PRO A 80 -12.60 -2.35 10.65
N GLY A 81 -12.08 -1.25 11.18
CA GLY A 81 -11.20 -0.32 10.43
C GLY A 81 -9.91 -0.97 9.96
N GLY A 82 -9.36 -0.45 8.88
CA GLY A 82 -8.06 -0.86 8.36
C GLY A 82 -6.92 -0.57 9.34
N ARG A 83 -5.87 -1.36 9.27
CA ARG A 83 -4.64 -1.15 10.02
C ARG A 83 -3.45 -1.32 9.09
N PRO A 84 -2.62 -0.27 8.94
CA PRO A 84 -1.38 -0.37 8.18
C PRO A 84 -0.42 -1.41 8.78
N GLN A 85 0.37 -2.04 7.91
CA GLN A 85 1.48 -2.88 8.36
C GLN A 85 2.59 -2.02 8.92
N GLN A 86 3.24 -2.54 9.97
CA GLN A 86 4.46 -1.99 10.51
C GLN A 86 5.54 -3.05 10.45
N ASP A 87 6.67 -2.70 9.86
CA ASP A 87 7.82 -3.58 9.66
C ASP A 87 9.09 -3.00 10.26
N GLU A 88 10.01 -3.90 10.58
CA GLU A 88 11.42 -3.60 10.76
C GLU A 88 12.21 -4.19 9.59
N PHE A 89 13.13 -3.38 9.06
CA PHE A 89 14.12 -3.80 8.09
C PHE A 89 15.51 -3.67 8.67
N LYS A 90 16.22 -4.79 8.76
CA LYS A 90 17.60 -4.81 9.22
C LYS A 90 18.55 -4.81 8.04
N PHE A 91 19.55 -3.94 8.10
CA PHE A 91 20.61 -3.76 7.10
C PHE A 91 21.92 -4.32 7.66
N ALA A 92 22.37 -5.48 7.18
CA ALA A 92 23.56 -6.16 7.69
C ALA A 92 24.61 -6.33 6.60
N GLY A 93 25.87 -6.07 6.92
CA GLY A 93 27.00 -6.25 6.01
C GLY A 93 27.76 -4.97 5.71
N ILE A 94 28.55 -5.02 4.66
CA ILE A 94 29.38 -3.91 4.17
C ILE A 94 29.15 -3.78 2.66
N VAL A 95 28.96 -2.55 2.19
CA VAL A 95 28.77 -2.27 0.76
C VAL A 95 29.95 -2.77 -0.04
N SER A 96 29.68 -3.63 -0.99
CA SER A 96 30.65 -4.18 -1.93
C SER A 96 30.01 -4.28 -3.33
N TYR A 97 30.82 -4.02 -4.36
CA TYR A 97 30.36 -4.11 -5.73
C TYR A 97 31.50 -4.58 -6.64
N PRO A 98 31.29 -5.60 -7.52
CA PRO A 98 32.33 -6.09 -8.41
C PRO A 98 32.95 -4.97 -9.26
N GLY A 99 34.29 -4.91 -9.30
CA GLY A 99 35.02 -3.92 -10.10
C GLY A 99 35.05 -2.50 -9.54
N LYS A 100 34.58 -2.30 -8.30
CA LYS A 100 34.64 -1.01 -7.60
C LYS A 100 35.59 -1.06 -6.41
N SER A 101 36.22 0.06 -6.13
CA SER A 101 37.13 0.25 -4.99
C SER A 101 36.43 0.95 -3.83
N THR A 102 37.05 0.91 -2.64
CA THR A 102 36.53 1.63 -1.46
C THR A 102 36.28 3.10 -1.78
N ASN A 103 35.14 3.63 -1.32
CA ASN A 103 34.59 4.95 -1.59
C ASN A 103 34.07 5.19 -3.02
N ASP A 104 34.08 4.19 -3.91
CA ASP A 104 33.39 4.33 -5.19
C ASP A 104 31.86 4.35 -4.98
N PRO A 105 31.13 5.24 -5.65
CA PRO A 105 29.69 5.31 -5.54
C PRO A 105 29.03 4.16 -6.30
N VAL A 106 27.99 3.57 -5.67
CA VAL A 106 27.10 2.58 -6.26
C VAL A 106 25.64 2.93 -5.95
N GLN A 107 24.73 2.49 -6.81
CA GLN A 107 23.31 2.68 -6.60
C GLN A 107 22.77 1.52 -5.79
N PHE A 108 22.08 1.84 -4.72
CA PHE A 108 21.41 0.89 -3.83
C PHE A 108 19.90 1.11 -3.94
N ASN A 109 19.13 0.07 -4.23
CA ASN A 109 17.68 0.15 -4.35
C ASN A 109 17.01 -0.49 -3.13
N PHE A 110 16.13 0.26 -2.49
CA PHE A 110 15.30 -0.24 -1.40
C PHE A 110 13.85 0.23 -1.59
N LEU A 111 12.90 -0.71 -1.70
CA LEU A 111 11.47 -0.42 -1.92
C LEU A 111 11.19 0.49 -3.12
N GLY A 112 12.03 0.42 -4.16
CA GLY A 112 11.91 1.29 -5.34
C GLY A 112 12.58 2.67 -5.18
N PHE A 113 13.13 2.99 -4.00
CA PHE A 113 13.90 4.20 -3.76
C PHE A 113 15.39 3.94 -4.00
N VAL A 114 16.00 4.75 -4.86
CA VAL A 114 17.40 4.60 -5.22
C VAL A 114 18.26 5.57 -4.40
N VAL A 115 19.23 5.00 -3.69
CA VAL A 115 20.13 5.73 -2.80
C VAL A 115 21.57 5.54 -3.26
N THR A 116 22.37 6.61 -3.29
CA THR A 116 23.81 6.49 -3.56
C THR A 116 24.55 6.11 -2.29
N VAL A 117 25.21 4.95 -2.31
CA VAL A 117 26.06 4.45 -1.23
C VAL A 117 27.50 4.31 -1.72
N LEU A 118 28.46 4.24 -0.81
CA LEU A 118 29.88 4.10 -1.14
C LEU A 118 30.35 2.69 -0.77
N VAL A 119 31.19 2.10 -1.60
CA VAL A 119 31.84 0.82 -1.30
C VAL A 119 32.62 0.97 0.01
N GLY A 120 32.40 0.02 0.94
CA GLY A 120 32.98 0.04 2.29
C GLY A 120 32.04 0.60 3.38
N GLU A 121 30.91 1.20 3.04
CA GLU A 121 29.93 1.65 4.04
C GLU A 121 29.26 0.46 4.74
N THR A 122 28.98 0.62 6.04
CA THR A 122 28.31 -0.40 6.85
C THR A 122 26.80 -0.34 6.67
N GLY A 123 26.08 -1.38 7.11
CA GLY A 123 24.62 -1.42 7.10
C GLY A 123 23.99 -0.22 7.82
N GLU A 124 24.56 0.27 8.92
CA GLU A 124 24.09 1.48 9.62
C GLU A 124 24.18 2.74 8.75
N MET A 125 25.29 2.90 8.02
CA MET A 125 25.46 4.04 7.12
C MET A 125 24.47 4.00 5.96
N VAL A 126 24.23 2.81 5.42
CA VAL A 126 23.23 2.59 4.37
C VAL A 126 21.83 2.86 4.90
N ALA A 127 21.47 2.32 6.07
CA ALA A 127 20.18 2.55 6.71
C ALA A 127 19.91 4.04 6.95
N ALA A 128 20.92 4.81 7.37
CA ALA A 128 20.80 6.26 7.56
C ALA A 128 20.51 7.02 6.26
N LYS A 129 21.09 6.58 5.14
CA LYS A 129 20.82 7.17 3.82
C LYS A 129 19.42 6.80 3.33
N VAL A 130 19.04 5.52 3.46
CA VAL A 130 17.70 5.04 3.13
C VAL A 130 16.64 5.76 3.96
N LEU A 131 16.87 5.94 5.27
CA LEU A 131 15.97 6.69 6.14
C LEU A 131 15.67 8.09 5.59
N ARG A 132 16.70 8.79 5.11
CA ARG A 132 16.54 10.15 4.56
C ARG A 132 15.66 10.15 3.32
N GLU A 133 15.86 9.23 2.40
CA GLU A 133 15.04 9.11 1.20
C GLU A 133 13.58 8.72 1.54
N LEU A 134 13.39 7.80 2.47
CA LEU A 134 12.04 7.44 2.94
C LEU A 134 11.34 8.59 3.68
N GLN A 135 12.08 9.46 4.38
CA GLN A 135 11.52 10.67 4.97
C GLN A 135 11.05 11.68 3.91
N ILE A 136 11.75 11.78 2.78
CA ILE A 136 11.31 12.58 1.63
C ILE A 136 10.04 11.96 1.03
N ALA A 137 10.00 10.64 0.86
CA ALA A 137 8.81 9.93 0.38
C ALA A 137 7.61 10.15 1.32
N MET A 138 7.82 10.09 2.64
CA MET A 138 6.81 10.36 3.67
C MET A 138 6.28 11.80 3.55
N ALA A 139 7.16 12.80 3.41
CA ALA A 139 6.77 14.19 3.26
C ALA A 139 5.91 14.41 2.00
N ASN A 140 6.18 13.67 0.93
CA ASN A 140 5.40 13.67 -0.31
C ASN A 140 4.17 12.75 -0.27
N LYS A 141 3.84 12.15 0.89
CA LYS A 141 2.71 11.21 1.09
C LYS A 141 2.75 10.00 0.15
N LEU A 142 3.92 9.60 -0.29
CA LEU A 142 4.13 8.35 -1.03
C LEU A 142 4.06 7.19 -0.04
N VAL A 143 3.85 6.01 -0.50
CA VAL A 143 3.67 4.72 0.21
C VAL A 143 3.99 4.63 1.71
N ILE A 144 4.76 5.54 2.28
CA ILE A 144 5.25 5.55 3.66
C ILE A 144 4.50 6.58 4.50
N ASN A 145 3.93 6.14 5.61
CA ASN A 145 3.28 6.99 6.62
C ASN A 145 4.29 7.48 7.66
N ARG A 146 5.14 6.57 8.13
CA ARG A 146 6.15 6.88 9.14
C ARG A 146 7.39 6.01 8.94
N VAL A 147 8.56 6.61 9.15
CA VAL A 147 9.84 5.91 9.16
C VAL A 147 10.75 6.48 10.23
N ASN A 148 11.38 5.60 11.02
CA ASN A 148 12.34 5.94 12.06
C ASN A 148 13.38 4.83 12.19
N PHE A 149 14.47 5.09 12.93
CA PHE A 149 15.33 4.01 13.40
C PHE A 149 14.58 3.11 14.40
N GLY A 150 14.89 1.82 14.36
CA GLY A 150 14.45 0.84 15.34
C GLY A 150 15.31 0.82 16.60
N ALA A 151 15.56 -0.39 17.13
CA ALA A 151 16.37 -0.59 18.33
C ALA A 151 17.86 -0.25 18.12
N SER A 152 18.35 -0.25 16.89
CA SER A 152 19.71 0.12 16.49
C SER A 152 19.69 0.88 15.16
N ASN A 153 20.81 1.54 14.82
CA ASN A 153 20.91 2.37 13.62
C ASN A 153 20.96 1.57 12.31
N ASP A 154 21.12 0.26 12.38
CA ASP A 154 21.03 -0.66 11.25
C ASP A 154 19.61 -1.21 11.03
N ILE A 155 18.63 -0.78 11.83
CA ILE A 155 17.23 -1.17 11.74
C ILE A 155 16.37 0.05 11.43
N LEU A 156 15.52 -0.04 10.41
CA LEU A 156 14.49 0.94 10.11
C LEU A 156 13.11 0.38 10.42
N GLN A 157 12.31 1.12 11.17
CA GLN A 157 10.89 0.84 11.37
C GLN A 157 10.07 1.66 10.39
N ILE A 158 9.23 0.98 9.61
CA ILE A 158 8.40 1.56 8.56
C ILE A 158 6.93 1.25 8.84
N VAL A 159 6.07 2.26 8.72
CA VAL A 159 4.61 2.11 8.68
C VAL A 159 4.14 2.56 7.33
N TYR A 160 3.34 1.74 6.65
CA TYR A 160 2.82 2.06 5.31
C TYR A 160 1.60 2.98 5.36
N ASN A 161 1.25 3.59 4.23
CA ASN A 161 0.04 4.41 4.09
C ASN A 161 -1.21 3.56 3.88
N ASP A 162 -1.05 2.39 3.26
CA ASP A 162 -2.14 1.47 2.98
C ASP A 162 -2.31 0.42 4.07
N CYS A 163 -3.38 -0.34 3.96
CA CYS A 163 -3.70 -1.45 4.86
C CYS A 163 -3.49 -2.81 4.18
N GLN A 164 -2.57 -2.87 3.20
CA GLN A 164 -2.23 -4.08 2.47
C GLN A 164 -1.06 -4.81 3.13
N LYS A 165 -0.96 -6.11 2.85
CA LYS A 165 0.14 -6.93 3.29
C LYS A 165 1.36 -6.70 2.40
N HIS A 166 2.47 -6.28 3.01
CA HIS A 166 3.77 -6.14 2.37
C HIS A 166 4.68 -7.27 2.82
N VAL A 167 5.09 -8.12 1.88
CA VAL A 167 6.01 -9.23 2.14
C VAL A 167 7.20 -9.07 1.22
N ILE A 168 8.37 -8.93 1.81
CA ILE A 168 9.64 -8.81 1.10
C ILE A 168 10.51 -9.95 1.57
N GLU A 169 10.87 -10.83 0.65
CA GLU A 169 11.82 -11.90 0.94
C GLU A 169 13.19 -11.29 1.27
N GLU A 170 13.96 -11.99 2.08
CA GLU A 170 15.35 -11.61 2.34
C GLU A 170 16.12 -11.49 1.03
N PHE A 171 16.84 -10.41 0.84
CA PHE A 171 17.66 -10.19 -0.34
C PHE A 171 18.99 -9.52 0.01
N VAL A 172 19.94 -9.60 -0.93
CA VAL A 172 21.24 -8.94 -0.82
C VAL A 172 21.36 -7.94 -1.96
N GLU A 173 21.60 -6.67 -1.61
CA GLU A 173 21.83 -5.59 -2.56
C GLU A 173 23.17 -4.93 -2.25
N CYS A 174 24.07 -4.86 -3.23
CA CYS A 174 25.43 -4.28 -3.07
C CYS A 174 26.18 -4.79 -1.83
N GLY A 175 26.06 -6.07 -1.47
CA GLY A 175 26.71 -6.68 -0.30
C GLY A 175 26.00 -6.43 1.04
N ILE A 176 24.95 -5.66 1.07
CA ILE A 176 24.08 -5.47 2.25
C ILE A 176 22.94 -6.48 2.18
N ARG A 177 22.79 -7.27 3.23
CA ARG A 177 21.67 -8.18 3.44
C ARG A 177 20.54 -7.42 4.13
N ILE A 178 19.34 -7.51 3.56
CA ILE A 178 18.14 -6.89 4.09
C ILE A 178 17.16 -7.98 4.50
N THR A 179 16.71 -7.90 5.76
CA THR A 179 15.71 -8.81 6.32
C THR A 179 14.52 -8.02 6.85
N GLN A 180 13.31 -8.49 6.54
CA GLN A 180 12.05 -7.92 7.03
C GLN A 180 11.57 -8.70 8.26
N THR A 181 11.12 -7.98 9.29
CA THR A 181 10.36 -8.51 10.41
C THR A 181 9.04 -7.75 10.52
N VAL A 182 7.92 -8.44 10.42
CA VAL A 182 6.60 -7.82 10.58
C VAL A 182 6.32 -7.62 12.07
N LEU A 183 6.27 -6.37 12.53
CA LEU A 183 5.93 -6.00 13.91
C LEU A 183 4.42 -6.01 14.13
N THR A 184 3.69 -5.45 13.18
CA THR A 184 2.24 -5.40 13.21
C THR A 184 1.73 -5.76 11.82
N PRO A 185 1.01 -6.87 11.68
CA PRO A 185 0.47 -7.25 10.37
C PRO A 185 -0.61 -6.28 9.90
N ALA A 186 -0.67 -6.07 8.59
CA ALA A 186 -1.75 -5.33 7.96
C ALA A 186 -3.10 -5.99 8.24
N ARG A 187 -4.13 -5.18 8.28
CA ARG A 187 -5.52 -5.63 8.25
C ARG A 187 -6.29 -4.76 7.29
N THR A 188 -6.89 -5.38 6.28
CA THR A 188 -7.80 -4.70 5.36
C THR A 188 -9.01 -4.18 6.12
N GLY A 189 -9.51 -3.03 5.72
CA GLY A 189 -10.66 -2.38 6.33
C GLY A 189 -10.68 -0.91 5.96
N TYR A 190 -11.74 -0.22 6.33
CA TYR A 190 -11.91 1.19 6.00
C TYR A 190 -12.78 1.89 7.05
N GLY A 191 -12.75 3.21 7.03
CA GLY A 191 -13.56 4.06 7.89
C GLY A 191 -13.13 4.04 9.36
N VAL A 192 -13.75 4.91 10.11
CA VAL A 192 -13.59 5.02 11.56
C VAL A 192 -14.81 4.40 12.24
N TRP A 193 -14.55 3.58 13.25
CA TRP A 193 -15.57 2.81 13.96
C TRP A 193 -15.55 3.14 15.44
N SER A 194 -16.73 3.40 15.99
CA SER A 194 -16.93 3.61 17.42
C SER A 194 -17.55 2.37 18.04
N ARG A 195 -16.99 1.92 19.15
CA ARG A 195 -17.54 0.80 19.92
C ARG A 195 -18.79 1.27 20.66
N LEU A 196 -19.91 0.60 20.41
CA LEU A 196 -21.19 0.87 21.08
C LEU A 196 -21.31 0.15 22.40
N GLY A 197 -20.78 -1.08 22.47
CA GLY A 197 -20.88 -1.92 23.66
C GLY A 197 -20.47 -3.37 23.40
N THR A 198 -20.70 -4.21 24.40
CA THR A 198 -20.45 -5.65 24.36
C THR A 198 -21.65 -6.42 24.91
N GLN A 199 -21.79 -7.65 24.46
CA GLN A 199 -22.78 -8.60 24.99
C GLN A 199 -22.09 -9.95 25.16
N THR A 200 -22.26 -10.56 26.32
CA THR A 200 -21.84 -11.94 26.55
C THR A 200 -23.01 -12.84 26.19
N ILE A 201 -22.75 -13.82 25.35
CA ILE A 201 -23.73 -14.83 24.90
C ILE A 201 -23.16 -16.22 25.09
N LYS A 202 -24.03 -17.21 25.21
CA LYS A 202 -23.69 -18.62 25.15
C LYS A 202 -24.13 -19.16 23.81
N LEU A 203 -23.19 -19.65 23.01
CA LEU A 203 -23.51 -20.28 21.72
C LEU A 203 -23.93 -21.74 21.95
N ASP A 204 -24.87 -22.22 21.14
CA ASP A 204 -25.29 -23.60 21.16
C ASP A 204 -24.12 -24.56 20.89
N GLY A 205 -23.92 -25.53 21.79
CA GLY A 205 -22.84 -26.49 21.70
C GLY A 205 -21.47 -25.98 22.20
N ALA A 206 -21.35 -24.71 22.60
CA ALA A 206 -20.11 -24.17 23.17
C ALA A 206 -19.99 -24.48 24.66
N THR A 207 -18.75 -24.76 25.11
CA THR A 207 -18.45 -25.03 26.53
C THR A 207 -18.25 -23.74 27.35
N GLY A 208 -18.11 -22.57 26.70
CA GLY A 208 -17.87 -21.29 27.32
C GLY A 208 -18.76 -20.19 26.77
N ASP A 209 -18.68 -19.01 27.41
CA ASP A 209 -19.33 -17.80 26.94
C ASP A 209 -18.50 -17.12 25.86
N SER A 210 -19.17 -16.52 24.87
CA SER A 210 -18.59 -15.69 23.83
C SER A 210 -18.95 -14.23 24.06
N VAL A 211 -17.98 -13.33 23.90
CA VAL A 211 -18.23 -11.89 23.99
C VAL A 211 -18.35 -11.32 22.59
N LEU A 212 -19.48 -10.71 22.30
CA LEU A 212 -19.72 -9.98 21.06
C LEU A 212 -19.50 -8.49 21.28
N TYR A 213 -18.86 -7.85 20.30
CA TYR A 213 -18.52 -6.44 20.29
C TYR A 213 -19.25 -5.74 19.17
N TYR A 214 -19.98 -4.69 19.50
CA TYR A 214 -20.77 -3.90 18.55
C TYR A 214 -20.01 -2.65 18.17
N TYR A 215 -19.78 -2.45 16.87
CA TYR A 215 -19.10 -1.29 16.32
C TYR A 215 -19.99 -0.57 15.32
N LYS A 216 -20.06 0.76 15.44
CA LYS A 216 -20.79 1.63 14.52
C LYS A 216 -19.81 2.43 13.68
N ARG A 217 -20.01 2.47 12.36
CA ARG A 217 -19.24 3.33 11.46
C ARG A 217 -19.60 4.79 11.72
N VAL A 218 -18.59 5.66 11.94
CA VAL A 218 -18.77 7.09 12.25
C VAL A 218 -18.15 8.00 11.20
N SER A 219 -17.23 7.51 10.35
CA SER A 219 -16.73 8.20 9.17
C SER A 219 -16.18 7.21 8.14
#